data_089eaf70c357b449d32335faa4b80edf
#
_entry.id   089eaf70c357b449d32335faa4b80edf
#
_cell.length_a   1.000
_cell.length_b   1.000
_cell.length_c   1.000
_cell.angle_alpha   90.00
_cell.angle_beta   90.00
_cell.angle_gamma   90.00
#
_symmetry.space_group_name_H-M   'P 1'
#
loop_
_entity.id
_entity.type
_entity.pdbx_description
1 polymer ?
#
loop_
_entity_poly.entity_id
_entity_poly.type
_entity_poly.pdbx_seq_one_letter_code
_entity_poly.pdbx_strand_id
1 'polypeptide(L)'
;METQIYTPKEFPELFNLKSLSKQAVDYHIKLYDGYIKKLNEIQDEYKTINLDTANHNYSHHRSLLVEKAYNYNAVVFHEMFFENLISKPFEPECWLKEKLEKYFKSFDTYIRDLNATVRSSRTGWAITGYNHTDDTIQNYAIDSHYISIPIKISPILVIDTWEHSFMPDYGIDKAGYFEHLIPEINWIIVKDRLQKAISDV
;
A
#
# COMPACT_ATOMS: atom_id res chain seq x y z
N MET A 1 23.68 7.74 -15.74
CA MET A 1 22.22 7.61 -15.73
C MET A 1 21.66 8.76 -14.92
N GLU A 2 20.72 9.51 -15.46
CA GLU A 2 19.95 10.46 -14.66
C GLU A 2 19.17 9.67 -13.60
N THR A 3 19.38 10.02 -12.36
CA THR A 3 18.67 9.40 -11.23
C THR A 3 17.48 10.27 -10.88
N GLN A 4 16.30 9.66 -10.88
CA GLN A 4 15.09 10.34 -10.39
C GLN A 4 15.23 10.56 -8.89
N ILE A 5 15.10 11.80 -8.44
CA ILE A 5 15.00 12.14 -7.02
C ILE A 5 13.55 11.98 -6.60
N TYR A 6 13.29 11.18 -5.56
CA TYR A 6 11.97 11.06 -4.96
C TYR A 6 11.78 12.16 -3.93
N THR A 7 10.61 12.78 -3.95
CA THR A 7 10.21 13.82 -3.01
C THR A 7 8.94 13.40 -2.29
N PRO A 8 8.82 13.67 -0.97
CA PRO A 8 7.60 13.37 -0.23
C PRO A 8 6.39 14.09 -0.83
N LYS A 9 5.26 13.39 -0.88
CA LYS A 9 3.95 14.01 -1.11
C LYS A 9 3.36 14.46 0.22
N GLU A 10 2.49 15.47 0.18
CA GLU A 10 1.75 15.94 1.35
C GLU A 10 0.37 15.31 1.40
N PHE A 11 -0.06 14.91 2.60
CA PHE A 11 -1.35 14.29 2.86
C PHE A 11 -2.09 14.98 4.03
N PRO A 12 -2.47 16.26 3.89
CA PRO A 12 -3.05 17.05 4.99
C PRO A 12 -4.41 16.50 5.48
N GLU A 13 -5.15 15.78 4.63
CA GLU A 13 -6.44 15.18 4.98
C GLU A 13 -6.33 14.10 6.07
N LEU A 14 -5.18 13.42 6.19
CA LEU A 14 -4.97 12.38 7.19
C LEU A 14 -5.11 12.91 8.62
N PHE A 15 -4.76 14.18 8.87
CA PHE A 15 -4.88 14.80 10.20
C PHE A 15 -6.33 15.11 10.61
N ASN A 16 -7.30 14.93 9.70
CA ASN A 16 -8.72 15.12 9.91
C ASN A 16 -9.49 13.80 10.08
N LEU A 17 -8.81 12.65 9.96
CA LEU A 17 -9.40 11.33 10.16
C LEU A 17 -9.87 11.16 11.60
N LYS A 18 -10.88 10.32 11.79
CA LYS A 18 -11.38 9.90 13.10
C LYS A 18 -10.85 8.53 13.51
N SER A 19 -10.48 7.73 12.51
CA SER A 19 -9.94 6.38 12.69
C SER A 19 -8.50 6.37 13.22
N LEU A 20 -7.75 7.44 13.03
CA LEU A 20 -6.36 7.54 13.44
C LEU A 20 -6.12 8.81 14.25
N SER A 21 -5.37 8.71 15.34
CA SER A 21 -4.93 9.88 16.08
C SER A 21 -3.92 10.71 15.28
N LYS A 22 -3.89 12.01 15.55
CA LYS A 22 -2.89 12.91 14.92
C LYS A 22 -1.45 12.45 15.18
N GLN A 23 -1.20 11.83 16.33
CA GLN A 23 0.12 11.31 16.68
C GLN A 23 0.47 10.07 15.84
N ALA A 24 -0.47 9.15 15.64
CA ALA A 24 -0.27 7.99 14.76
C ALA A 24 0.00 8.43 13.32
N VAL A 25 -0.77 9.39 12.81
CA VAL A 25 -0.56 9.97 11.48
C VAL A 25 0.82 10.61 11.36
N ASP A 26 1.24 11.43 12.33
CA ASP A 26 2.56 12.09 12.33
C ASP A 26 3.70 11.07 12.32
N TYR A 27 3.61 10.00 13.12
CA TYR A 27 4.61 8.93 13.13
C TYR A 27 4.64 8.18 11.79
N HIS A 28 3.48 7.93 11.19
CA HIS A 28 3.37 7.22 9.93
C HIS A 28 3.97 8.04 8.75
N ILE A 29 3.70 9.35 8.71
CA ILE A 29 4.31 10.25 7.71
C ILE A 29 5.84 10.31 7.89
N LYS A 30 6.35 10.42 9.11
CA LYS A 30 7.79 10.40 9.37
C LYS A 30 8.47 9.10 8.91
N LEU A 31 7.78 7.97 9.06
CA LEU A 31 8.27 6.69 8.57
C LEU A 31 8.34 6.67 7.03
N TYR A 32 7.29 7.14 6.36
CA TYR A 32 7.24 7.30 4.91
C TYR A 32 8.37 8.21 4.38
N ASP A 33 8.60 9.36 5.03
CA ASP A 33 9.72 10.26 4.69
C ASP A 33 11.08 9.55 4.83
N GLY A 34 11.21 8.69 5.84
CA GLY A 34 12.39 7.86 6.05
C GLY A 34 12.66 6.91 4.89
N TYR A 35 11.63 6.28 4.32
CA TYR A 35 11.76 5.42 3.15
C TYR A 35 12.20 6.20 1.91
N ILE A 36 11.64 7.37 1.67
CA ILE A 36 12.04 8.25 0.56
C ILE A 36 13.51 8.66 0.68
N LYS A 37 13.91 9.12 1.87
CA LYS A 37 15.29 9.48 2.14
C LYS A 37 16.23 8.31 1.85
N LYS A 38 15.90 7.11 2.37
CA LYS A 38 16.71 5.92 2.17
C LYS A 38 16.77 5.49 0.71
N LEU A 39 15.65 5.58 -0.02
CA LEU A 39 15.61 5.27 -1.45
C LEU A 39 16.54 6.19 -2.26
N ASN A 40 16.58 7.49 -1.94
CA ASN A 40 17.49 8.44 -2.58
C ASN A 40 18.96 8.14 -2.23
N GLU A 41 19.27 7.84 -0.96
CA GLU A 41 20.63 7.43 -0.54
C GLU A 41 21.10 6.19 -1.30
N ILE A 42 20.27 5.15 -1.43
CA ILE A 42 20.58 3.92 -2.17
C ILE A 42 20.87 4.24 -3.64
N GLN A 43 20.10 5.14 -4.25
CA GLN A 43 20.33 5.52 -5.64
C GLN A 43 21.65 6.28 -5.83
N ASP A 44 22.04 7.10 -4.88
CA ASP A 44 23.32 7.82 -4.92
C ASP A 44 24.51 6.85 -4.74
N GLU A 45 24.41 5.92 -3.78
CA GLU A 45 25.44 4.89 -3.61
C GLU A 45 25.59 4.00 -4.86
N TYR A 46 24.48 3.68 -5.54
CA TYR A 46 24.50 2.86 -6.74
C TYR A 46 25.32 3.47 -7.89
N LYS A 47 25.50 4.80 -7.93
CA LYS A 47 26.29 5.48 -8.99
C LYS A 47 27.76 5.17 -8.96
N THR A 48 28.31 4.86 -7.78
CA THR A 48 29.76 4.68 -7.54
C THR A 48 30.17 3.26 -7.21
N ILE A 49 29.21 2.32 -7.22
CA ILE A 49 29.46 0.93 -6.84
C ILE A 49 30.37 0.20 -7.82
N ASN A 50 31.28 -0.61 -7.30
CA ASN A 50 32.08 -1.51 -8.12
C ASN A 50 31.25 -2.74 -8.52
N LEU A 51 30.84 -2.81 -9.78
CA LEU A 51 30.03 -3.89 -10.32
C LEU A 51 30.77 -5.24 -10.40
N ASP A 52 32.11 -5.23 -10.51
CA ASP A 52 32.91 -6.44 -10.60
C ASP A 52 32.92 -7.26 -9.29
N THR A 53 32.49 -6.64 -8.18
CA THR A 53 32.35 -7.32 -6.88
C THR A 53 30.98 -7.98 -6.67
N ALA A 54 30.11 -7.94 -7.67
CA ALA A 54 28.77 -8.51 -7.56
C ALA A 54 28.82 -10.02 -7.27
N ASN A 55 28.02 -10.45 -6.29
CA ASN A 55 27.99 -11.83 -5.81
C ASN A 55 26.60 -12.20 -5.29
N HIS A 56 26.16 -13.45 -5.52
CA HIS A 56 24.84 -13.90 -5.11
C HIS A 56 24.72 -14.19 -3.60
N ASN A 57 25.81 -14.47 -2.91
CA ASN A 57 25.78 -14.74 -1.47
C ASN A 57 25.80 -13.43 -0.68
N TYR A 58 26.83 -12.59 -0.91
CA TYR A 58 27.00 -11.33 -0.21
C TYR A 58 27.79 -10.37 -1.08
N SER A 59 27.20 -9.22 -1.40
CA SER A 59 27.89 -8.12 -2.04
C SER A 59 27.12 -6.81 -1.79
N HIS A 60 27.84 -5.69 -1.81
CA HIS A 60 27.22 -4.38 -1.69
C HIS A 60 26.20 -4.13 -2.81
N HIS A 61 26.52 -4.53 -4.04
CA HIS A 61 25.60 -4.46 -5.17
C HIS A 61 24.28 -5.20 -4.91
N ARG A 62 24.35 -6.46 -4.40
CA ARG A 62 23.15 -7.23 -4.07
C ARG A 62 22.31 -6.53 -2.99
N SER A 63 22.96 -6.02 -1.93
CA SER A 63 22.29 -5.29 -0.86
C SER A 63 21.54 -4.08 -1.40
N LEU A 64 22.20 -3.24 -2.22
CA LEU A 64 21.55 -2.07 -2.81
C LEU A 64 20.33 -2.43 -3.67
N LEU A 65 20.38 -3.52 -4.45
CA LEU A 65 19.26 -3.96 -5.28
C LEU A 65 18.05 -4.40 -4.44
N VAL A 66 18.30 -5.19 -3.39
CA VAL A 66 17.24 -5.67 -2.49
C VAL A 66 16.61 -4.51 -1.72
N GLU A 67 17.44 -3.66 -1.12
CA GLU A 67 16.97 -2.51 -0.35
C GLU A 67 16.30 -1.44 -1.22
N LYS A 68 16.72 -1.29 -2.48
CA LYS A 68 16.04 -0.41 -3.43
C LYS A 68 14.61 -0.88 -3.67
N ALA A 69 14.39 -2.17 -3.93
CA ALA A 69 13.05 -2.72 -4.13
C ALA A 69 12.18 -2.58 -2.87
N TYR A 70 12.75 -2.86 -1.70
CA TYR A 70 12.07 -2.73 -0.41
C TYR A 70 11.60 -1.29 -0.17
N ASN A 71 12.51 -0.31 -0.26
CA ASN A 71 12.18 1.09 0.02
C ASN A 71 11.27 1.70 -1.07
N TYR A 72 11.45 1.32 -2.34
CA TYR A 72 10.56 1.76 -3.41
C TYR A 72 9.11 1.30 -3.20
N ASN A 73 8.91 0.02 -2.90
CA ASN A 73 7.58 -0.51 -2.63
C ASN A 73 6.98 0.09 -1.35
N ALA A 74 7.82 0.32 -0.32
CA ALA A 74 7.38 1.02 0.89
C ALA A 74 6.80 2.40 0.54
N VAL A 75 7.51 3.21 -0.24
CA VAL A 75 7.04 4.52 -0.70
C VAL A 75 5.72 4.39 -1.44
N VAL A 76 5.65 3.52 -2.46
CA VAL A 76 4.45 3.36 -3.29
C VAL A 76 3.24 2.90 -2.48
N PHE A 77 3.42 1.92 -1.60
CA PHE A 77 2.31 1.41 -0.79
C PHE A 77 1.81 2.42 0.23
N HIS A 78 2.71 3.18 0.88
CA HIS A 78 2.30 4.25 1.78
C HIS A 78 1.53 5.35 1.05
N GLU A 79 2.02 5.80 -0.12
CA GLU A 79 1.29 6.78 -0.92
C GLU A 79 -0.11 6.28 -1.30
N MET A 80 -0.20 5.04 -1.76
CA MET A 80 -1.49 4.43 -2.11
C MET A 80 -2.41 4.30 -0.90
N PHE A 81 -1.89 3.94 0.27
CA PHE A 81 -2.64 3.85 1.52
C PHE A 81 -3.13 5.22 1.97
N PHE A 82 -2.28 6.23 2.00
CA PHE A 82 -2.66 7.58 2.39
C PHE A 82 -3.72 8.20 1.47
N GLU A 83 -3.60 7.99 0.15
CA GLU A 83 -4.60 8.41 -0.83
C GLU A 83 -5.94 7.68 -0.69
N ASN A 84 -5.94 6.46 -0.11
CA ASN A 84 -7.17 5.71 0.15
C ASN A 84 -8.03 6.29 1.28
N LEU A 85 -7.52 7.26 2.05
CA LEU A 85 -8.18 7.74 3.26
C LEU A 85 -8.64 9.18 3.09
N ILE A 86 -9.86 9.46 3.55
CA ILE A 86 -10.47 10.78 3.51
C ILE A 86 -11.41 11.00 4.69
N SER A 87 -11.34 12.18 5.30
CA SER A 87 -12.16 12.51 6.48
C SER A 87 -13.66 12.68 6.20
N LYS A 88 -14.03 12.87 4.93
CA LYS A 88 -15.42 13.01 4.47
C LYS A 88 -15.67 12.01 3.35
N PRO A 89 -15.87 10.74 3.67
CA PRO A 89 -16.03 9.69 2.69
C PRO A 89 -17.34 9.81 1.92
N PHE A 90 -17.32 9.28 0.71
CA PHE A 90 -18.50 9.06 -0.11
C PHE A 90 -18.82 7.57 -0.14
N GLU A 91 -20.10 7.24 -0.27
CA GLU A 91 -20.49 5.86 -0.56
C GLU A 91 -19.91 5.42 -1.91
N PRO A 92 -19.47 4.17 -2.04
CA PRO A 92 -19.00 3.66 -3.31
C PRO A 92 -20.10 3.71 -4.36
N GLU A 93 -19.77 4.26 -5.54
CA GLU A 93 -20.69 4.35 -6.67
C GLU A 93 -21.18 2.97 -7.12
N CYS A 94 -22.42 2.92 -7.70
CA CYS A 94 -23.03 1.68 -8.19
C CYS A 94 -22.07 0.90 -9.12
N TRP A 95 -21.39 1.58 -10.03
CA TRP A 95 -20.46 0.95 -10.96
C TRP A 95 -19.34 0.19 -10.22
N LEU A 96 -18.75 0.78 -9.18
CA LEU A 96 -17.69 0.13 -8.40
C LEU A 96 -18.25 -1.06 -7.62
N LYS A 97 -19.42 -0.90 -6.98
CA LYS A 97 -20.11 -1.99 -6.28
C LYS A 97 -20.36 -3.17 -7.21
N GLU A 98 -20.95 -2.94 -8.39
CA GLU A 98 -21.22 -3.98 -9.38
C GLU A 98 -19.93 -4.72 -9.81
N LYS A 99 -18.83 -3.99 -10.02
CA LYS A 99 -17.54 -4.60 -10.38
C LYS A 99 -17.00 -5.50 -9.27
N LEU A 100 -17.08 -5.08 -8.00
CA LEU A 100 -16.66 -5.88 -6.85
C LEU A 100 -17.59 -7.07 -6.62
N GLU A 101 -18.90 -6.87 -6.71
CA GLU A 101 -19.91 -7.91 -6.49
C GLU A 101 -19.83 -9.06 -7.51
N LYS A 102 -19.37 -8.77 -8.72
CA LYS A 102 -19.11 -9.79 -9.75
C LYS A 102 -18.18 -10.90 -9.21
N TYR A 103 -17.21 -10.57 -8.36
CA TYR A 103 -16.21 -11.51 -7.85
C TYR A 103 -16.48 -11.94 -6.41
N PHE A 104 -17.14 -11.09 -5.61
CA PHE A 104 -17.38 -11.33 -4.18
C PHE A 104 -18.86 -11.58 -3.83
N LYS A 105 -19.75 -11.69 -4.81
CA LYS A 105 -21.22 -11.94 -4.67
C LYS A 105 -22.00 -10.76 -4.09
N SER A 106 -21.44 -9.96 -3.19
CA SER A 106 -22.01 -8.74 -2.64
C SER A 106 -20.91 -7.83 -2.13
N PHE A 107 -21.21 -6.53 -2.01
CA PHE A 107 -20.27 -5.57 -1.41
C PHE A 107 -19.95 -5.91 0.04
N ASP A 108 -20.92 -6.37 0.82
CA ASP A 108 -20.71 -6.82 2.21
C ASP A 108 -19.76 -8.02 2.28
N THR A 109 -19.87 -8.96 1.33
CA THR A 109 -18.96 -10.11 1.27
C THR A 109 -17.55 -9.67 0.89
N TYR A 110 -17.41 -8.69 -0.01
CA TYR A 110 -16.13 -8.07 -0.32
C TYR A 110 -15.47 -7.45 0.91
N ILE A 111 -16.21 -6.64 1.68
CA ILE A 111 -15.69 -6.02 2.91
C ILE A 111 -15.29 -7.08 3.95
N ARG A 112 -16.08 -8.15 4.09
CA ARG A 112 -15.76 -9.27 4.99
C ARG A 112 -14.48 -10.01 4.54
N ASP A 113 -14.31 -10.24 3.26
CA ASP A 113 -13.12 -10.89 2.70
C ASP A 113 -11.88 -10.00 2.87
N LEU A 114 -12.01 -8.69 2.62
CA LEU A 114 -10.93 -7.73 2.85
C LEU A 114 -10.55 -7.67 4.35
N ASN A 115 -11.53 -7.67 5.28
CA ASN A 115 -11.25 -7.76 6.72
C ASN A 115 -10.51 -9.06 7.07
N ALA A 116 -10.91 -10.19 6.49
CA ALA A 116 -10.22 -11.45 6.68
C ALA A 116 -8.77 -11.38 6.16
N THR A 117 -8.55 -10.72 5.03
CA THR A 117 -7.22 -10.49 4.45
C THR A 117 -6.36 -9.61 5.37
N VAL A 118 -6.90 -8.51 5.90
CA VAL A 118 -6.23 -7.65 6.90
C VAL A 118 -5.77 -8.45 8.12
N ARG A 119 -6.66 -9.28 8.67
CA ARG A 119 -6.32 -10.12 9.84
C ARG A 119 -5.34 -11.24 9.52
N SER A 120 -5.32 -11.70 8.27
CA SER A 120 -4.44 -12.80 7.82
C SER A 120 -3.04 -12.34 7.49
N SER A 121 -2.84 -11.06 7.13
CA SER A 121 -1.50 -10.52 6.89
C SER A 121 -0.73 -10.44 8.21
N ARG A 122 0.55 -10.75 8.18
CA ARG A 122 1.43 -10.64 9.37
C ARG A 122 1.85 -9.21 9.58
N THR A 123 2.88 -8.79 8.88
CA THR A 123 3.39 -7.42 8.79
C THR A 123 3.47 -7.10 7.31
N GLY A 124 2.78 -6.06 6.85
CA GLY A 124 2.75 -5.73 5.43
C GLY A 124 1.45 -5.06 5.02
N TRP A 125 0.76 -5.63 4.03
CA TRP A 125 -0.35 -4.97 3.36
C TRP A 125 -1.48 -5.93 3.04
N ALA A 126 -2.72 -5.47 3.18
CA ALA A 126 -3.87 -6.10 2.57
C ALA A 126 -4.27 -5.29 1.33
N ILE A 127 -4.31 -5.94 0.17
CA ILE A 127 -4.49 -5.25 -1.11
C ILE A 127 -5.68 -5.85 -1.83
N THR A 128 -6.62 -5.00 -2.29
CA THR A 128 -7.52 -5.39 -3.37
C THR A 128 -6.83 -5.02 -4.69
N GLY A 129 -6.69 -5.98 -5.59
CA GLY A 129 -5.98 -5.80 -6.86
C GLY A 129 -6.79 -6.31 -8.05
N TYR A 130 -6.62 -5.64 -9.19
CA TYR A 130 -7.08 -6.10 -10.49
C TYR A 130 -5.99 -6.95 -11.14
N ASN A 131 -6.32 -8.18 -11.51
CA ASN A 131 -5.40 -9.12 -12.13
C ASN A 131 -5.52 -9.04 -13.65
N HIS A 132 -4.46 -8.54 -14.30
CA HIS A 132 -4.40 -8.41 -15.77
C HIS A 132 -4.22 -9.74 -16.53
N THR A 133 -4.08 -10.87 -15.83
CA THR A 133 -3.92 -12.17 -16.48
C THR A 133 -5.27 -12.82 -16.78
N ASP A 134 -6.25 -12.59 -15.90
CA ASP A 134 -7.56 -13.26 -15.96
C ASP A 134 -8.74 -12.29 -15.77
N ASP A 135 -8.47 -10.98 -15.75
CA ASP A 135 -9.46 -9.91 -15.62
C ASP A 135 -10.32 -10.05 -14.35
N THR A 136 -9.72 -10.50 -13.24
CA THR A 136 -10.41 -10.68 -11.96
C THR A 136 -10.01 -9.61 -10.94
N ILE A 137 -10.86 -9.42 -9.92
CA ILE A 137 -10.55 -8.61 -8.74
C ILE A 137 -10.43 -9.56 -7.55
N GLN A 138 -9.32 -9.49 -6.81
CA GLN A 138 -9.03 -10.36 -5.68
C GLN A 138 -8.36 -9.58 -4.55
N ASN A 139 -8.48 -10.10 -3.32
CA ASN A 139 -7.73 -9.61 -2.17
C ASN A 139 -6.45 -10.43 -1.96
N TYR A 140 -5.36 -9.75 -1.62
CA TYR A 140 -4.03 -10.33 -1.42
C TYR A 140 -3.44 -9.88 -0.09
N ALA A 141 -2.90 -10.82 0.68
CA ALA A 141 -2.06 -10.51 1.83
C ALA A 141 -0.59 -10.46 1.36
N ILE A 142 0.04 -9.31 1.53
CA ILE A 142 1.42 -9.05 1.15
C ILE A 142 2.24 -8.94 2.44
N ASP A 143 3.10 -9.91 2.68
CA ASP A 143 4.00 -9.88 3.83
C ASP A 143 5.24 -9.04 3.50
N SER A 144 5.55 -8.03 4.33
CA SER A 144 6.61 -7.06 4.07
C SER A 144 6.35 -6.19 2.83
N HIS A 145 7.33 -5.39 2.37
CA HIS A 145 7.19 -4.54 1.18
C HIS A 145 7.52 -5.25 -0.13
N TYR A 146 8.06 -6.47 -0.10
CA TYR A 146 8.50 -7.19 -1.32
C TYR A 146 8.23 -8.69 -1.30
N ILE A 147 7.64 -9.22 -0.23
CA ILE A 147 7.31 -10.64 -0.11
C ILE A 147 5.85 -10.85 -0.52
N SER A 148 5.59 -11.87 -1.34
CA SER A 148 4.27 -12.27 -1.80
C SER A 148 3.56 -11.25 -2.71
N ILE A 149 4.30 -10.34 -3.35
CA ILE A 149 3.72 -9.41 -4.32
C ILE A 149 3.42 -10.17 -5.61
N PRO A 150 2.15 -10.27 -6.02
CA PRO A 150 1.81 -10.95 -7.28
C PRO A 150 2.17 -10.08 -8.49
N ILE A 151 2.66 -10.72 -9.55
CA ILE A 151 3.01 -10.06 -10.80
C ILE A 151 1.73 -9.76 -11.60
N LYS A 152 1.72 -8.67 -12.36
CA LYS A 152 0.59 -8.22 -13.19
C LYS A 152 -0.69 -7.92 -12.38
N ILE A 153 -0.53 -7.44 -11.17
CA ILE A 153 -1.64 -6.92 -10.38
C ILE A 153 -1.55 -5.41 -10.28
N SER A 154 -2.63 -4.72 -10.59
CA SER A 154 -2.79 -3.30 -10.28
C SER A 154 -3.52 -3.15 -8.94
N PRO A 155 -2.84 -2.69 -7.87
CA PRO A 155 -3.51 -2.40 -6.61
C PRO A 155 -4.54 -1.29 -6.80
N ILE A 156 -5.78 -1.51 -6.33
CA ILE A 156 -6.85 -0.51 -6.35
C ILE A 156 -7.18 0.02 -4.96
N LEU A 157 -7.06 -0.81 -3.94
CA LEU A 157 -7.15 -0.45 -2.53
C LEU A 157 -6.00 -1.10 -1.77
N VAL A 158 -5.31 -0.33 -0.94
CA VAL A 158 -4.17 -0.79 -0.12
C VAL A 158 -4.44 -0.43 1.33
N ILE A 159 -4.39 -1.40 2.22
CA ILE A 159 -4.52 -1.20 3.67
C ILE A 159 -3.20 -1.59 4.32
N ASP A 160 -2.65 -0.68 5.09
CA ASP A 160 -1.47 -0.93 5.90
C ASP A 160 -1.81 -1.83 7.08
N THR A 161 -1.05 -2.90 7.26
CA THR A 161 -1.23 -3.88 8.34
C THR A 161 0.02 -4.06 9.20
N TRP A 162 1.02 -3.19 9.02
CA TRP A 162 2.17 -3.08 9.90
C TRP A 162 1.76 -2.56 11.29
N GLU A 163 2.51 -2.94 12.32
CA GLU A 163 2.28 -2.52 13.70
C GLU A 163 2.24 -1.00 13.87
N HIS A 164 3.09 -0.27 13.18
CA HIS A 164 3.13 1.18 13.24
C HIS A 164 1.83 1.85 12.75
N SER A 165 1.07 1.18 11.91
CA SER A 165 -0.18 1.69 11.34
C SER A 165 -1.35 1.62 12.33
N PHE A 166 -1.41 0.60 13.19
CA PHE A 166 -2.57 0.38 14.06
C PHE A 166 -2.24 0.34 15.56
N MET A 167 -1.07 -0.14 15.97
CA MET A 167 -0.74 -0.28 17.41
C MET A 167 -0.78 1.02 18.20
N PRO A 168 -0.41 2.19 17.67
CA PRO A 168 -0.50 3.43 18.43
C PRO A 168 -1.89 3.75 18.99
N ASP A 169 -2.95 3.39 18.25
CA ASP A 169 -4.33 3.70 18.62
C ASP A 169 -5.15 2.48 19.02
N TYR A 170 -4.82 1.29 18.51
CA TYR A 170 -5.60 0.07 18.66
C TYR A 170 -4.87 -1.05 19.41
N GLY A 171 -3.61 -0.86 19.80
CA GLY A 171 -2.82 -1.92 20.43
C GLY A 171 -2.71 -3.14 19.49
N ILE A 172 -3.18 -4.30 19.96
CA ILE A 172 -3.16 -5.55 19.18
C ILE A 172 -4.45 -5.80 18.38
N ASP A 173 -5.44 -4.89 18.45
CA ASP A 173 -6.75 -5.05 17.80
C ASP A 173 -6.73 -4.59 16.33
N LYS A 174 -6.14 -5.41 15.47
CA LYS A 174 -6.10 -5.16 14.03
C LYS A 174 -7.50 -5.18 13.38
N ALA A 175 -8.44 -5.95 13.92
CA ALA A 175 -9.81 -5.99 13.42
C ALA A 175 -10.53 -4.67 13.68
N GLY A 176 -10.47 -4.18 14.92
CA GLY A 176 -11.04 -2.89 15.30
C GLY A 176 -10.41 -1.72 14.52
N TYR A 177 -9.11 -1.74 14.28
CA TYR A 177 -8.45 -0.78 13.40
C TYR A 177 -9.13 -0.74 12.01
N PHE A 178 -9.29 -1.89 11.35
CA PHE A 178 -9.87 -1.94 10.03
C PHE A 178 -11.35 -1.52 10.03
N GLU A 179 -12.14 -1.91 11.04
CA GLU A 179 -13.54 -1.52 11.18
C GLU A 179 -13.73 0.00 11.29
N HIS A 180 -12.82 0.68 11.98
CA HIS A 180 -12.84 2.15 12.06
C HIS A 180 -12.30 2.83 10.80
N LEU A 181 -11.44 2.16 10.03
CA LEU A 181 -10.87 2.70 8.81
C LEU A 181 -11.85 2.65 7.63
N ILE A 182 -12.69 1.60 7.53
CA ILE A 182 -13.64 1.40 6.42
C ILE A 182 -14.50 2.64 6.15
N PRO A 183 -15.11 3.31 7.16
CA PRO A 183 -15.93 4.48 6.92
C PRO A 183 -15.16 5.69 6.33
N GLU A 184 -13.85 5.66 6.33
CA GLU A 184 -12.99 6.74 5.83
C GLU A 184 -12.24 6.35 4.55
N ILE A 185 -12.64 5.25 3.90
CA ILE A 185 -12.08 4.87 2.60
C ILE A 185 -12.56 5.82 1.51
N ASN A 186 -11.62 6.35 0.75
CA ASN A 186 -11.86 7.15 -0.43
C ASN A 186 -12.23 6.27 -1.64
N TRP A 187 -13.49 5.89 -1.73
CA TRP A 187 -14.00 5.04 -2.81
C TRP A 187 -13.88 5.66 -4.20
N ILE A 188 -13.72 6.97 -4.31
CA ILE A 188 -13.48 7.66 -5.59
C ILE A 188 -12.11 7.24 -6.13
N ILE A 189 -11.06 7.31 -5.33
CA ILE A 189 -9.71 6.88 -5.72
C ILE A 189 -9.68 5.38 -6.07
N VAL A 190 -10.38 4.54 -5.30
CA VAL A 190 -10.48 3.10 -5.59
C VAL A 190 -11.13 2.87 -6.96
N LYS A 191 -12.23 3.58 -7.26
CA LYS A 191 -12.90 3.54 -8.57
C LYS A 191 -11.95 3.97 -9.70
N ASP A 192 -11.28 5.11 -9.53
CA ASP A 192 -10.42 5.69 -10.58
C ASP A 192 -9.24 4.75 -10.89
N ARG A 193 -8.64 4.14 -9.84
CA ARG A 193 -7.59 3.12 -10.01
C ARG A 193 -8.10 1.89 -10.75
N LEU A 194 -9.31 1.41 -10.43
CA LEU A 194 -9.89 0.27 -11.13
C LEU A 194 -10.20 0.60 -12.59
N GLN A 195 -10.75 1.77 -12.88
CA GLN A 195 -11.02 2.21 -14.25
C GLN A 195 -9.72 2.28 -15.06
N LYS A 196 -8.67 2.86 -14.48
CA LYS A 196 -7.35 2.90 -15.11
C LYS A 196 -6.82 1.49 -15.36
N ALA A 197 -6.83 0.61 -14.35
CA ALA A 197 -6.33 -0.76 -14.48
C ALA A 197 -7.06 -1.54 -15.60
N ILE A 198 -8.36 -1.34 -15.78
CA ILE A 198 -9.15 -1.97 -16.87
C ILE A 198 -8.79 -1.36 -18.24
N SER A 199 -8.45 -0.07 -18.31
CA SER A 199 -8.11 0.59 -19.57
C SER A 199 -6.69 0.36 -20.06
N ASP A 200 -5.79 -0.03 -19.16
CA ASP A 200 -4.36 -0.29 -19.43
C ASP A 200 -4.12 -1.72 -19.98
N VAL A 201 -5.19 -2.42 -20.42
CA VAL A 201 -5.18 -3.79 -21.00
C VAL A 201 -4.97 -3.76 -22.51
#